data_b95c3bd878717c7fe3e28b514b25e009
#
_entry.id   b95c3bd878717c7fe3e28b514b25e009
#
_cell.length_a   1.000
_cell.length_b   1.000
_cell.length_c   1.000
_cell.angle_alpha   90.00
_cell.angle_beta   90.00
_cell.angle_gamma   90.00
#
_symmetry.space_group_name_H-M   'P 1'
#
loop_
_entity.id
_entity.type
_entity.pdbx_description
1 polymer ?
#
loop_
_entity_poly.entity_id
_entity_poly.type
_entity_poly.pdbx_seq_one_letter_code
_entity_poly.pdbx_strand_id
1 'polypeptide(L)'
;SSAASDVYKRQLMHGVKLRGGQHQAIEAKEKVEISQEYRTVASVTFQNLFMMFDKMAGMSGTLMDAKDELFETYGKQVVKIPTNRPLKRVDRKDRYFKNGHDQFWTAVDDVIRLHETGQPVLVVLNSVTDTDLFSRLLIEKNIPHNVLNASNAFWEAQIIAGAGQLNAVTVATTMAGRGTDIKLGDGVKELGGLAVIGIGRMNNSRSERQARGRAGRQGDPGFSQYYVSLEDDIVGAEDDDKLQRYIDGKKRIGKRKIKRIVNQCQKLSVESEEMNRKKSLQYDQVLQRQRDLIYATRKKLLDGASVEQEKIVEIAKGNISDFVNHFDCIQSNNKHGRRRGRKKDNDKNTNTQQYTSMLNRYILDNISYKLDAGLTLSDMQSAATVSDYLMLRVYQGLSRQRERIGDEEAYEQFVREATLKAVDDGWVELIDYLEQLKYAVAGRASAQRNVMFEYQNEAFESFLDTEKAVKCNIIRNILLSDVKIGKDGRLQVIYP
;
A
#
# COMPACT_ATOMS: atom_id res chain seq x y z
N SER A 1 21.59 7.90 -13.52
CA SER A 1 22.08 6.81 -12.66
C SER A 1 22.08 7.16 -11.15
N SER A 2 22.13 8.42 -10.75
CA SER A 2 22.15 8.82 -9.33
C SER A 2 20.81 8.54 -8.59
N ALA A 3 19.72 8.41 -9.32
CA ALA A 3 18.39 8.17 -8.74
C ALA A 3 18.06 6.68 -8.50
N ALA A 4 18.81 5.78 -9.11
CA ALA A 4 18.66 4.34 -8.92
C ALA A 4 19.56 3.79 -7.79
N SER A 5 20.31 4.65 -7.09
CA SER A 5 21.10 4.28 -5.94
C SER A 5 20.54 4.92 -4.68
N ASP A 6 20.38 4.12 -3.63
CA ASP A 6 20.13 4.65 -2.30
C ASP A 6 21.30 5.54 -1.89
N VAL A 7 21.04 6.84 -1.72
CA VAL A 7 22.06 7.84 -1.37
C VAL A 7 22.72 7.49 -0.02
N TYR A 8 21.97 6.84 0.88
CA TYR A 8 22.46 6.46 2.21
C TYR A 8 23.31 5.19 2.18
N LYS A 9 22.92 4.19 1.39
CA LYS A 9 23.62 2.89 1.33
C LYS A 9 24.47 2.70 0.07
N ARG A 10 24.44 3.63 -0.89
CA ARG A 10 25.11 3.57 -2.20
C ARG A 10 24.85 2.26 -2.96
N GLN A 11 23.66 1.69 -2.79
CA GLN A 11 23.27 0.44 -3.43
C GLN A 11 22.33 0.70 -4.60
N LEU A 12 22.51 -0.06 -5.68
CA LEU A 12 21.57 -0.08 -6.79
C LEU A 12 20.28 -0.77 -6.37
N MET A 13 19.17 -0.05 -6.43
CA MET A 13 17.84 -0.60 -6.11
C MET A 13 17.19 -1.14 -7.40
N HIS A 14 17.49 -2.39 -7.73
CA HIS A 14 16.91 -3.04 -8.90
C HIS A 14 15.39 -3.21 -8.74
N GLY A 15 14.63 -2.82 -9.79
CA GLY A 15 13.17 -3.03 -9.85
C GLY A 15 12.33 -2.06 -9.01
N VAL A 16 12.92 -1.10 -8.32
CA VAL A 16 12.17 -0.08 -7.57
C VAL A 16 11.77 1.05 -8.50
N LYS A 17 10.47 1.30 -8.61
CA LYS A 17 9.92 2.48 -9.30
C LYS A 17 9.48 3.53 -8.28
N LEU A 18 9.90 4.77 -8.47
CA LEU A 18 9.43 5.91 -7.68
C LEU A 18 8.00 6.26 -8.09
N ARG A 19 7.15 6.65 -7.13
CA ARG A 19 5.74 6.98 -7.37
C ARG A 19 5.54 8.48 -7.62
N GLY A 20 4.33 8.84 -8.06
CA GLY A 20 3.93 10.24 -8.24
C GLY A 20 4.69 10.96 -9.34
N GLY A 21 4.98 10.32 -10.45
CA GLY A 21 5.65 10.91 -11.60
C GLY A 21 7.15 11.15 -11.42
N GLN A 22 7.72 10.91 -10.24
CA GLN A 22 9.15 11.14 -9.97
C GLN A 22 10.05 10.27 -10.84
N HIS A 23 9.65 9.02 -11.07
CA HIS A 23 10.41 8.09 -11.91
C HIS A 23 10.46 8.59 -13.34
N GLN A 24 9.31 8.95 -13.91
CA GLN A 24 9.18 9.48 -15.27
C GLN A 24 9.91 10.82 -15.42
N ALA A 25 9.89 11.68 -14.40
CA ALA A 25 10.64 12.93 -14.40
C ALA A 25 12.16 12.70 -14.48
N ILE A 26 12.65 11.66 -13.80
CA ILE A 26 14.07 11.27 -13.86
C ILE A 26 14.41 10.65 -15.22
N GLU A 27 13.55 9.75 -15.73
CA GLU A 27 13.70 9.15 -17.06
C GLU A 27 13.73 10.25 -18.15
N ALA A 28 12.85 11.23 -18.07
CA ALA A 28 12.84 12.37 -18.99
C ALA A 28 14.13 13.22 -18.87
N LYS A 29 14.60 13.47 -17.64
CA LYS A 29 15.86 14.20 -17.41
C LYS A 29 17.07 13.46 -17.97
N GLU A 30 17.12 12.14 -17.80
CA GLU A 30 18.22 11.30 -18.31
C GLU A 30 18.04 10.92 -19.78
N LYS A 31 16.97 11.39 -20.45
CA LYS A 31 16.65 11.14 -21.86
C LYS A 31 16.58 9.65 -22.23
N VAL A 32 16.07 8.83 -21.33
CA VAL A 32 15.73 7.43 -21.57
C VAL A 32 14.24 7.31 -21.89
N GLU A 33 13.82 6.15 -22.39
CA GLU A 33 12.40 5.88 -22.66
C GLU A 33 11.57 6.02 -21.38
N ILE A 34 10.48 6.80 -21.46
CA ILE A 34 9.60 7.06 -20.32
C ILE A 34 8.73 5.83 -20.09
N SER A 35 8.84 5.24 -18.91
CA SER A 35 8.04 4.06 -18.54
C SER A 35 6.58 4.43 -18.33
N GLN A 36 5.68 3.46 -18.60
CA GLN A 36 4.25 3.64 -18.35
C GLN A 36 3.97 3.82 -16.85
N GLU A 37 3.05 4.71 -16.54
CA GLU A 37 2.55 4.89 -15.18
C GLU A 37 1.54 3.79 -14.85
N TYR A 38 1.68 3.21 -13.65
CA TYR A 38 0.74 2.23 -13.14
C TYR A 38 -0.15 2.90 -12.09
N ARG A 39 -1.48 2.77 -12.26
CA ARG A 39 -2.47 3.20 -11.27
C ARG A 39 -2.92 2.01 -10.43
N THR A 40 -3.14 2.27 -9.16
CA THR A 40 -3.72 1.27 -8.25
C THR A 40 -5.22 1.16 -8.54
N VAL A 41 -5.66 0.03 -9.05
CA VAL A 41 -7.08 -0.23 -9.35
C VAL A 41 -7.84 -0.65 -8.10
N ALA A 42 -7.20 -1.42 -7.23
CA ALA A 42 -7.76 -1.87 -5.95
C ALA A 42 -6.64 -2.16 -4.96
N SER A 43 -6.90 -1.90 -3.69
CA SER A 43 -6.00 -2.26 -2.59
C SER A 43 -6.82 -2.69 -1.38
N VAL A 44 -6.29 -3.62 -0.59
CA VAL A 44 -6.86 -4.06 0.68
C VAL A 44 -5.72 -4.41 1.61
N THR A 45 -5.83 -4.04 2.88
CA THR A 45 -4.85 -4.49 3.88
C THR A 45 -5.04 -5.98 4.20
N PHE A 46 -3.96 -6.65 4.59
CA PHE A 46 -4.07 -8.04 5.05
C PHE A 46 -5.05 -8.18 6.22
N GLN A 47 -5.14 -7.18 7.11
CA GLN A 47 -6.07 -7.19 8.22
C GLN A 47 -7.51 -7.26 7.72
N ASN A 48 -7.91 -6.37 6.82
CA ASN A 48 -9.26 -6.36 6.25
C ASN A 48 -9.52 -7.61 5.40
N LEU A 49 -8.54 -8.06 4.60
CA LEU A 49 -8.67 -9.28 3.83
C LEU A 49 -9.02 -10.48 4.72
N PHE A 50 -8.28 -10.69 5.82
CA PHE A 50 -8.55 -11.80 6.72
C PHE A 50 -9.85 -11.66 7.51
N MET A 51 -10.32 -10.43 7.78
CA MET A 51 -11.64 -10.19 8.39
C MET A 51 -12.82 -10.51 7.45
N MET A 52 -12.59 -10.63 6.14
CA MET A 52 -13.64 -11.03 5.18
C MET A 52 -14.01 -12.52 5.27
N PHE A 53 -13.21 -13.34 5.94
CA PHE A 53 -13.48 -14.78 6.12
C PHE A 53 -14.32 -15.01 7.38
N ASP A 54 -15.35 -15.83 7.28
CA ASP A 54 -16.23 -16.20 8.41
C ASP A 54 -15.47 -16.89 9.53
N LYS A 55 -14.48 -17.70 9.17
CA LYS A 55 -13.68 -18.47 10.12
C LYS A 55 -12.20 -18.23 9.85
N MET A 56 -11.47 -17.84 10.89
CA MET A 56 -10.03 -17.64 10.84
C MET A 56 -9.38 -18.31 12.04
N ALA A 57 -8.35 -19.11 11.78
CA ALA A 57 -7.46 -19.68 12.79
C ALA A 57 -6.02 -19.64 12.28
N GLY A 58 -5.06 -19.62 13.19
CA GLY A 58 -3.64 -19.60 12.83
C GLY A 58 -2.79 -20.24 13.92
N MET A 59 -1.60 -20.68 13.55
CA MET A 59 -0.63 -21.29 14.47
C MET A 59 0.74 -20.64 14.31
N SER A 60 1.38 -20.32 15.44
CA SER A 60 2.77 -19.86 15.45
C SER A 60 3.39 -20.09 16.83
N GLY A 61 4.68 -20.37 16.88
CA GLY A 61 5.44 -20.49 18.14
C GLY A 61 5.71 -19.16 18.87
N THR A 62 5.30 -18.00 18.30
CA THR A 62 5.69 -16.68 18.81
C THR A 62 4.53 -15.69 18.98
N LEU A 63 3.26 -16.16 18.92
CA LEU A 63 2.09 -15.26 18.93
C LEU A 63 1.74 -14.69 20.31
N MET A 64 2.22 -15.28 21.42
CA MET A 64 1.86 -14.81 22.76
C MET A 64 2.17 -13.35 23.04
N ASP A 65 3.22 -12.80 22.43
CA ASP A 65 3.58 -11.39 22.59
C ASP A 65 2.65 -10.43 21.82
N ALA A 66 1.94 -10.94 20.82
CA ALA A 66 1.00 -10.19 20.00
C ALA A 66 -0.47 -10.50 20.35
N LYS A 67 -0.73 -11.13 21.51
CA LYS A 67 -2.08 -11.56 21.89
C LYS A 67 -3.07 -10.40 21.95
N ASP A 68 -2.64 -9.25 22.48
CA ASP A 68 -3.48 -8.06 22.65
C ASP A 68 -3.76 -7.42 21.28
N GLU A 69 -2.76 -7.31 20.40
CA GLU A 69 -2.92 -6.82 19.03
C GLU A 69 -3.88 -7.70 18.20
N LEU A 70 -3.77 -9.04 18.34
CA LEU A 70 -4.64 -9.98 17.64
C LEU A 70 -6.08 -9.92 18.15
N PHE A 71 -6.26 -9.72 19.46
CA PHE A 71 -7.58 -9.54 20.05
C PHE A 71 -8.22 -8.22 19.60
N GLU A 72 -7.48 -7.11 19.65
CA GLU A 72 -7.97 -5.79 19.20
C GLU A 72 -8.30 -5.77 17.72
N THR A 73 -7.47 -6.41 16.88
CA THR A 73 -7.63 -6.36 15.42
C THR A 73 -8.68 -7.34 14.90
N TYR A 74 -8.68 -8.58 15.40
CA TYR A 74 -9.47 -9.68 14.84
C TYR A 74 -10.49 -10.28 15.82
N GLY A 75 -10.53 -9.82 17.07
CA GLY A 75 -11.35 -10.43 18.12
C GLY A 75 -10.95 -11.87 18.47
N LYS A 76 -9.70 -12.28 18.15
CA LYS A 76 -9.24 -13.67 18.34
C LYS A 76 -8.37 -13.83 19.57
N GLN A 77 -8.63 -14.87 20.34
CA GLN A 77 -7.84 -15.22 21.51
C GLN A 77 -6.65 -16.10 21.13
N VAL A 78 -5.51 -15.85 21.77
CA VAL A 78 -4.31 -16.68 21.62
C VAL A 78 -4.25 -17.70 22.76
N VAL A 79 -4.25 -18.97 22.39
CA VAL A 79 -4.19 -20.10 23.33
C VAL A 79 -2.82 -20.76 23.26
N LYS A 80 -2.20 -20.97 24.41
CA LYS A 80 -0.92 -21.67 24.53
C LYS A 80 -1.13 -23.17 24.52
N ILE A 81 -0.62 -23.86 23.52
CA ILE A 81 -0.60 -25.31 23.43
C ILE A 81 0.77 -25.80 23.93
N PRO A 82 0.85 -26.71 24.90
CA PRO A 82 2.12 -27.22 25.38
C PRO A 82 2.85 -28.02 24.30
N THR A 83 4.19 -28.03 24.38
CA THR A 83 5.03 -28.80 23.45
C THR A 83 4.85 -30.31 23.64
N ASN A 84 4.83 -31.06 22.52
CA ASN A 84 4.73 -32.52 22.56
C ASN A 84 5.93 -33.19 23.28
N ARG A 85 7.12 -32.64 23.07
CA ARG A 85 8.36 -33.09 23.73
C ARG A 85 9.01 -31.92 24.47
N PRO A 86 9.68 -32.17 25.61
CA PRO A 86 10.36 -31.13 26.36
C PRO A 86 11.47 -30.50 25.51
N LEU A 87 11.64 -29.17 25.62
CA LEU A 87 12.66 -28.43 24.94
C LEU A 87 14.03 -28.75 25.53
N LYS A 88 14.94 -29.28 24.68
CA LYS A 88 16.34 -29.57 25.06
C LYS A 88 17.31 -28.50 24.56
N ARG A 89 16.86 -27.54 23.76
CA ARG A 89 17.69 -26.44 23.29
C ARG A 89 18.11 -25.54 24.44
N VAL A 90 19.37 -25.14 24.42
CA VAL A 90 19.95 -24.22 25.38
C VAL A 90 20.12 -22.85 24.74
N ASP A 91 19.38 -21.86 25.18
CA ASP A 91 19.55 -20.48 24.74
C ASP A 91 20.64 -19.84 25.60
N ARG A 92 21.87 -19.75 25.03
CA ARG A 92 23.04 -19.16 25.70
C ARG A 92 22.86 -17.64 25.86
N LYS A 93 23.55 -17.07 26.87
CA LYS A 93 23.55 -15.62 27.08
C LYS A 93 24.13 -14.91 25.87
N ASP A 94 23.45 -13.85 25.40
CA ASP A 94 23.92 -13.02 24.30
C ASP A 94 25.25 -12.37 24.66
N ARG A 95 26.12 -12.20 23.64
CA ARG A 95 27.35 -11.47 23.75
C ARG A 95 27.15 -10.05 23.26
N TYR A 96 27.69 -9.09 24.01
CA TYR A 96 27.54 -7.67 23.73
C TYR A 96 28.87 -7.04 23.41
N PHE A 97 28.93 -6.34 22.27
CA PHE A 97 30.10 -5.70 21.71
C PHE A 97 29.85 -4.21 21.57
N LYS A 98 30.92 -3.47 21.42
CA LYS A 98 30.91 -2.03 21.24
C LYS A 98 30.77 -1.68 19.75
N ASN A 99 31.48 -2.42 18.90
CA ASN A 99 31.53 -2.24 17.45
C ASN A 99 31.19 -3.53 16.72
N GLY A 100 30.84 -3.41 15.44
CA GLY A 100 30.48 -4.52 14.57
C GLY A 100 31.69 -5.39 14.20
N HIS A 101 32.90 -4.79 14.12
CA HIS A 101 34.10 -5.54 13.79
C HIS A 101 34.37 -6.66 14.82
N ASP A 102 34.43 -6.32 16.11
CA ASP A 102 34.67 -7.31 17.17
C ASP A 102 33.53 -8.33 17.27
N GLN A 103 32.28 -7.91 16.99
CA GLN A 103 31.12 -8.77 16.91
C GLN A 103 31.26 -9.85 15.82
N PHE A 104 31.56 -9.42 14.58
CA PHE A 104 31.69 -10.32 13.44
C PHE A 104 32.87 -11.29 13.61
N TRP A 105 34.05 -10.80 13.96
CA TRP A 105 35.20 -11.66 14.14
C TRP A 105 35.03 -12.67 15.29
N THR A 106 34.44 -12.25 16.42
CA THR A 106 34.14 -13.19 17.51
C THR A 106 33.16 -14.27 17.07
N ALA A 107 32.17 -13.89 16.25
CA ALA A 107 31.18 -14.85 15.72
C ALA A 107 31.84 -15.84 14.72
N VAL A 108 32.77 -15.33 13.86
CA VAL A 108 33.53 -16.18 12.92
C VAL A 108 34.38 -17.19 13.70
N ASP A 109 35.13 -16.74 14.73
CA ASP A 109 35.96 -17.64 15.55
C ASP A 109 35.13 -18.72 16.24
N ASP A 110 33.89 -18.39 16.71
CA ASP A 110 33.02 -19.37 17.33
C ASP A 110 32.43 -20.34 16.28
N VAL A 111 32.11 -19.89 15.04
CA VAL A 111 31.72 -20.75 13.94
C VAL A 111 32.82 -21.74 13.54
N ILE A 112 34.07 -21.25 13.46
CA ILE A 112 35.23 -22.11 13.15
C ILE A 112 35.35 -23.23 14.19
N ARG A 113 35.34 -22.87 15.49
CA ARG A 113 35.44 -23.87 16.58
C ARG A 113 34.35 -24.90 16.54
N LEU A 114 33.09 -24.51 16.21
CA LEU A 114 31.95 -25.43 16.10
C LEU A 114 32.11 -26.35 14.87
N HIS A 115 32.54 -25.78 13.75
CA HIS A 115 32.82 -26.54 12.54
C HIS A 115 33.90 -27.59 12.76
N GLU A 116 34.99 -27.27 13.47
CA GLU A 116 36.05 -28.20 13.83
C GLU A 116 35.57 -29.37 14.70
N THR A 117 34.53 -29.17 15.52
CA THR A 117 33.90 -30.25 16.30
C THR A 117 32.94 -31.12 15.48
N GLY A 118 32.68 -30.78 14.23
CA GLY A 118 31.69 -31.46 13.41
C GLY A 118 30.25 -30.99 13.58
N GLN A 119 29.99 -30.05 14.52
CA GLN A 119 28.64 -29.57 14.83
C GLN A 119 28.13 -28.67 13.71
N PRO A 120 26.92 -28.88 13.13
CA PRO A 120 26.36 -28.02 12.14
C PRO A 120 26.00 -26.63 12.72
N VAL A 121 26.27 -25.59 11.95
CA VAL A 121 26.07 -24.20 12.34
C VAL A 121 25.17 -23.47 11.36
N LEU A 122 24.10 -22.84 11.87
CA LEU A 122 23.28 -21.91 11.15
C LEU A 122 23.57 -20.50 11.66
N VAL A 123 24.16 -19.68 10.80
CA VAL A 123 24.39 -18.25 11.08
C VAL A 123 23.20 -17.46 10.53
N VAL A 124 22.58 -16.63 11.35
CA VAL A 124 21.40 -15.84 10.97
C VAL A 124 21.70 -14.35 11.11
N LEU A 125 21.52 -13.61 10.02
CA LEU A 125 21.77 -12.17 9.94
C LEU A 125 20.53 -11.41 9.47
N ASN A 126 20.53 -10.09 9.64
CA ASN A 126 19.39 -9.24 9.33
C ASN A 126 19.27 -8.85 7.86
N SER A 127 20.41 -8.67 7.17
CA SER A 127 20.46 -8.18 5.80
C SER A 127 21.21 -9.11 4.85
N VAL A 128 20.95 -8.98 3.56
CA VAL A 128 21.70 -9.67 2.51
C VAL A 128 23.15 -9.20 2.51
N THR A 129 23.39 -7.91 2.69
CA THR A 129 24.72 -7.32 2.75
C THR A 129 25.58 -7.93 3.85
N ASP A 130 24.98 -8.12 5.04
CA ASP A 130 25.68 -8.75 6.17
C ASP A 130 25.97 -10.23 5.91
N THR A 131 25.05 -10.95 5.23
CA THR A 131 25.30 -12.34 4.84
C THR A 131 26.48 -12.44 3.87
N ASP A 132 26.60 -11.53 2.93
CA ASP A 132 27.70 -11.49 1.98
C ASP A 132 29.02 -11.12 2.65
N LEU A 133 28.99 -10.17 3.58
CA LEU A 133 30.16 -9.81 4.39
C LEU A 133 30.64 -11.00 5.23
N PHE A 134 29.73 -11.65 5.94
CA PHE A 134 30.05 -12.80 6.77
C PHE A 134 30.58 -13.98 5.95
N SER A 135 29.99 -14.22 4.78
CA SER A 135 30.45 -15.20 3.83
C SER A 135 31.89 -14.95 3.37
N ARG A 136 32.25 -13.69 3.06
CA ARG A 136 33.63 -13.32 2.70
C ARG A 136 34.63 -13.61 3.84
N LEU A 137 34.26 -13.33 5.08
CA LEU A 137 35.10 -13.62 6.24
C LEU A 137 35.30 -15.14 6.42
N LEU A 138 34.29 -15.96 6.17
CA LEU A 138 34.42 -17.42 6.20
C LEU A 138 35.28 -17.95 5.05
N ILE A 139 35.19 -17.37 3.84
CA ILE A 139 36.05 -17.71 2.70
C ILE A 139 37.52 -17.38 3.04
N GLU A 140 37.77 -16.23 3.63
CA GLU A 140 39.16 -15.84 4.08
C GLU A 140 39.75 -16.85 5.05
N LYS A 141 38.89 -17.47 5.88
CA LYS A 141 39.29 -18.53 6.82
C LYS A 141 39.21 -19.97 6.23
N ASN A 142 38.94 -20.10 4.94
CA ASN A 142 38.82 -21.38 4.24
C ASN A 142 37.71 -22.31 4.82
N ILE A 143 36.61 -21.75 5.35
CA ILE A 143 35.50 -22.51 5.89
C ILE A 143 34.47 -22.74 4.77
N PRO A 144 34.21 -23.98 4.35
CA PRO A 144 33.18 -24.29 3.37
C PRO A 144 31.79 -24.00 3.97
N HIS A 145 30.97 -23.26 3.23
CA HIS A 145 29.63 -22.87 3.70
C HIS A 145 28.66 -22.64 2.55
N ASN A 146 27.38 -22.69 2.85
CA ASN A 146 26.30 -22.31 1.96
C ASN A 146 25.69 -20.97 2.37
N VAL A 147 25.30 -20.14 1.38
CA VAL A 147 24.62 -18.87 1.62
C VAL A 147 23.16 -18.98 1.17
N LEU A 148 22.24 -18.61 2.06
CA LEU A 148 20.81 -18.64 1.81
C LEU A 148 20.20 -17.25 2.04
N ASN A 149 20.05 -16.51 0.97
CA ASN A 149 19.44 -15.18 0.94
C ASN A 149 18.52 -15.03 -0.28
N ALA A 150 17.95 -13.85 -0.47
CA ALA A 150 17.01 -13.58 -1.58
C ALA A 150 17.61 -13.86 -2.97
N SER A 151 18.93 -13.75 -3.14
CA SER A 151 19.61 -14.02 -4.42
C SER A 151 19.67 -15.50 -4.77
N ASN A 152 19.58 -16.39 -3.75
CA ASN A 152 19.72 -17.84 -3.89
C ASN A 152 18.42 -18.60 -3.55
N ALA A 153 17.28 -17.94 -3.60
CA ALA A 153 15.99 -18.52 -3.21
C ALA A 153 15.61 -19.79 -4.00
N PHE A 154 16.08 -19.91 -5.24
CA PHE A 154 15.82 -21.11 -6.05
C PHE A 154 16.41 -22.41 -5.45
N TRP A 155 17.54 -22.32 -4.74
CA TRP A 155 18.21 -23.44 -4.12
C TRP A 155 17.87 -23.66 -2.65
N GLU A 156 16.90 -22.90 -2.13
CA GLU A 156 16.54 -22.85 -0.70
C GLU A 156 16.29 -24.25 -0.11
N ALA A 157 15.47 -25.07 -0.76
CA ALA A 157 15.12 -26.40 -0.26
C ALA A 157 16.35 -27.33 -0.16
N GLN A 158 17.27 -27.27 -1.12
CA GLN A 158 18.50 -28.06 -1.12
C GLN A 158 19.47 -27.61 -0.04
N ILE A 159 19.68 -26.30 0.09
CA ILE A 159 20.58 -25.73 1.11
C ILE A 159 20.09 -26.09 2.52
N ILE A 160 18.77 -25.99 2.76
CA ILE A 160 18.19 -26.32 4.07
C ILE A 160 18.28 -27.82 4.37
N ALA A 161 18.08 -28.69 3.38
CA ALA A 161 18.23 -30.11 3.54
C ALA A 161 19.66 -30.50 3.97
N GLY A 162 20.67 -29.77 3.51
CA GLY A 162 22.06 -29.94 3.89
C GLY A 162 22.45 -29.27 5.22
N ALA A 163 21.71 -28.27 5.71
CA ALA A 163 22.11 -27.43 6.82
C ALA A 163 22.21 -28.17 8.18
N GLY A 164 21.61 -29.33 8.31
CA GLY A 164 21.66 -30.18 9.51
C GLY A 164 22.68 -31.31 9.45
N GLN A 165 23.51 -31.40 8.42
CA GLN A 165 24.52 -32.45 8.27
C GLN A 165 25.81 -32.12 9.02
N LEU A 166 26.63 -33.14 9.29
CA LEU A 166 27.92 -32.97 9.94
C LEU A 166 28.78 -31.94 9.18
N ASN A 167 29.48 -31.09 9.92
CA ASN A 167 30.34 -30.02 9.42
C ASN A 167 29.63 -28.95 8.57
N ALA A 168 28.30 -28.97 8.45
CA ALA A 168 27.59 -27.99 7.65
C ALA A 168 27.64 -26.59 8.29
N VAL A 169 28.04 -25.59 7.49
CA VAL A 169 27.91 -24.17 7.84
C VAL A 169 26.96 -23.52 6.86
N THR A 170 25.89 -22.91 7.37
CA THR A 170 24.91 -22.21 6.53
C THR A 170 24.75 -20.78 7.03
N VAL A 171 24.96 -19.82 6.14
CA VAL A 171 24.76 -18.39 6.42
C VAL A 171 23.42 -17.96 5.80
N ALA A 172 22.49 -17.47 6.59
CA ALA A 172 21.13 -17.19 6.12
C ALA A 172 20.61 -15.84 6.62
N THR A 173 19.73 -15.22 5.84
CA THR A 173 18.88 -14.14 6.36
C THR A 173 17.76 -14.69 7.23
N THR A 174 17.20 -13.87 8.12
CA THR A 174 16.09 -14.23 9.03
C THR A 174 14.87 -14.81 8.32
N MET A 175 14.59 -14.35 7.10
CA MET A 175 13.42 -14.75 6.32
C MET A 175 13.64 -16.05 5.54
N ALA A 176 14.88 -16.38 5.27
CA ALA A 176 15.26 -17.54 4.47
C ALA A 176 14.96 -18.85 5.20
N GLY A 177 14.50 -19.85 4.48
CA GLY A 177 14.12 -21.17 5.00
C GLY A 177 12.86 -21.15 5.88
N ARG A 178 12.02 -20.14 5.80
CA ARG A 178 10.77 -20.08 6.57
C ARG A 178 9.81 -21.16 6.13
N GLY A 179 9.29 -21.92 7.10
CA GLY A 179 8.38 -23.04 6.85
C GLY A 179 9.06 -24.37 6.54
N THR A 180 10.39 -24.38 6.33
CA THR A 180 11.15 -25.61 6.07
C THR A 180 11.84 -26.12 7.32
N ASP A 181 11.84 -27.44 7.53
CA ASP A 181 12.45 -28.10 8.69
C ASP A 181 13.90 -28.50 8.39
N ILE A 182 14.82 -28.18 9.31
CA ILE A 182 16.21 -28.63 9.28
C ILE A 182 16.30 -29.97 10.02
N LYS A 183 16.49 -31.04 9.26
CA LYS A 183 16.66 -32.37 9.84
C LYS A 183 18.12 -32.62 10.19
N LEU A 184 18.36 -33.14 11.39
CA LEU A 184 19.72 -33.48 11.83
C LEU A 184 20.18 -34.77 11.18
N GLY A 185 21.42 -34.78 10.67
CA GLY A 185 22.10 -35.96 10.16
C GLY A 185 22.48 -36.91 11.27
N ASP A 186 22.97 -38.10 10.86
CA ASP A 186 23.43 -39.12 11.80
C ASP A 186 24.65 -38.60 12.58
N GLY A 187 24.72 -38.91 13.90
CA GLY A 187 25.81 -38.47 14.78
C GLY A 187 25.77 -37.00 15.23
N VAL A 188 24.88 -36.16 14.64
CA VAL A 188 24.81 -34.72 14.99
C VAL A 188 24.19 -34.51 16.36
N LYS A 189 23.29 -35.40 16.81
CA LYS A 189 22.65 -35.28 18.16
C LYS A 189 23.66 -35.47 19.28
N GLU A 190 24.62 -36.33 19.08
CA GLU A 190 25.71 -36.63 20.04
C GLU A 190 26.69 -35.46 20.15
N LEU A 191 26.86 -34.67 19.06
CA LEU A 191 27.66 -33.44 19.03
C LEU A 191 26.92 -32.23 19.61
N GLY A 192 25.68 -32.39 20.09
CA GLY A 192 24.90 -31.31 20.70
C GLY A 192 23.87 -30.67 19.75
N GLY A 193 23.64 -31.26 18.56
CA GLY A 193 22.62 -30.81 17.61
C GLY A 193 22.98 -29.53 16.84
N LEU A 194 22.01 -28.85 16.29
CA LEU A 194 22.20 -27.62 15.50
C LEU A 194 22.58 -26.43 16.39
N ALA A 195 23.64 -25.73 16.04
CA ALA A 195 24.04 -24.45 16.63
C ALA A 195 23.44 -23.29 15.82
N VAL A 196 22.69 -22.41 16.46
CA VAL A 196 22.18 -21.17 15.83
C VAL A 196 22.95 -19.96 16.37
N ILE A 197 23.69 -19.30 15.50
CA ILE A 197 24.45 -18.09 15.77
C ILE A 197 23.72 -16.91 15.14
N GLY A 198 23.16 -16.00 15.96
CA GLY A 198 22.53 -14.77 15.45
C GLY A 198 23.52 -13.61 15.51
N ILE A 199 23.63 -12.83 14.46
CA ILE A 199 24.48 -11.64 14.38
C ILE A 199 23.61 -10.41 14.15
N GLY A 200 23.80 -9.43 15.02
CA GLY A 200 22.92 -8.25 15.11
C GLY A 200 21.62 -8.52 15.88
N ARG A 201 21.13 -7.52 16.57
CA ARG A 201 19.80 -7.55 17.18
C ARG A 201 18.74 -7.42 16.09
N MET A 202 17.77 -8.30 16.07
CA MET A 202 16.66 -8.24 15.11
C MET A 202 15.67 -7.15 15.51
N ASN A 203 15.01 -6.53 14.49
CA ASN A 203 14.02 -5.48 14.71
C ASN A 203 12.86 -5.94 15.61
N ASN A 204 12.63 -7.25 15.64
CA ASN A 204 11.47 -7.82 16.29
C ASN A 204 11.86 -9.07 17.08
N SER A 205 11.46 -9.12 18.35
CA SER A 205 11.73 -10.25 19.25
C SER A 205 11.14 -11.58 18.78
N ARG A 206 10.05 -11.53 17.98
CA ARG A 206 9.43 -12.72 17.38
C ARG A 206 10.33 -13.35 16.32
N SER A 207 10.92 -12.51 15.45
CA SER A 207 11.87 -12.97 14.42
C SER A 207 13.09 -13.62 15.05
N GLU A 208 13.61 -13.03 16.15
CA GLU A 208 14.70 -13.61 16.93
C GLU A 208 14.34 -14.98 17.51
N ARG A 209 13.14 -15.11 18.10
CA ARG A 209 12.68 -16.41 18.62
C ARG A 209 12.43 -17.44 17.53
N GLN A 210 11.96 -17.01 16.34
CA GLN A 210 11.82 -17.91 15.18
C GLN A 210 13.18 -18.41 14.71
N ALA A 211 14.20 -17.55 14.67
CA ALA A 211 15.56 -17.94 14.33
C ALA A 211 16.13 -18.93 15.38
N ARG A 212 16.01 -18.62 16.67
CA ARG A 212 16.40 -19.54 17.76
C ARG A 212 15.65 -20.88 17.65
N GLY A 213 14.37 -20.84 17.24
CA GLY A 213 13.50 -22.00 17.04
C GLY A 213 13.88 -22.90 15.86
N ARG A 214 14.89 -22.56 15.09
CA ARG A 214 15.49 -23.44 14.10
C ARG A 214 16.24 -24.62 14.74
N ALA A 215 16.83 -24.43 15.93
CA ALA A 215 17.45 -25.46 16.74
C ALA A 215 16.48 -26.08 17.76
N GLY A 216 16.74 -27.30 18.18
CA GLY A 216 16.01 -27.97 19.26
C GLY A 216 14.58 -28.38 18.91
N ARG A 217 14.32 -28.71 17.66
CA ARG A 217 12.99 -29.17 17.19
C ARG A 217 12.74 -30.59 17.66
N GLN A 218 11.47 -30.92 17.96
CA GLN A 218 11.00 -32.23 18.34
C GLN A 218 11.79 -32.88 19.50
N GLY A 219 12.31 -32.04 20.42
CA GLY A 219 13.10 -32.51 21.58
C GLY A 219 14.55 -32.87 21.24
N ASP A 220 15.06 -32.49 20.06
CA ASP A 220 16.46 -32.62 19.68
C ASP A 220 17.33 -31.65 20.51
N PRO A 221 18.60 -31.97 20.79
CA PRO A 221 19.53 -31.04 21.35
C PRO A 221 19.86 -29.89 20.37
N GLY A 222 20.40 -28.81 20.88
CA GLY A 222 20.82 -27.65 20.12
C GLY A 222 21.09 -26.47 21.01
N PHE A 223 21.68 -25.43 20.48
CA PHE A 223 21.76 -24.17 21.22
C PHE A 223 21.60 -22.97 20.31
N SER A 224 21.30 -21.83 20.92
CA SER A 224 21.35 -20.55 20.23
C SER A 224 22.13 -19.52 21.01
N GLN A 225 22.82 -18.62 20.30
CA GLN A 225 23.54 -17.49 20.90
C GLN A 225 23.52 -16.31 19.95
N TYR A 226 23.32 -15.10 20.48
CA TYR A 226 23.34 -13.87 19.72
C TYR A 226 24.56 -13.02 20.05
N TYR A 227 25.10 -12.41 19.02
CA TYR A 227 26.21 -11.46 19.05
C TYR A 227 25.64 -10.10 18.66
N VAL A 228 25.73 -9.13 19.53
CA VAL A 228 25.00 -7.86 19.43
C VAL A 228 25.94 -6.70 19.66
N SER A 229 25.89 -5.66 18.84
CA SER A 229 26.72 -4.46 18.95
C SER A 229 25.91 -3.17 19.07
N LEU A 230 26.59 -2.06 19.37
CA LEU A 230 25.98 -0.72 19.29
C LEU A 230 25.89 -0.21 17.85
N GLU A 231 26.54 -0.88 16.90
CA GLU A 231 26.49 -0.56 15.47
C GLU A 231 25.46 -1.41 14.71
N ASP A 232 24.69 -2.24 15.41
CA ASP A 232 23.59 -2.96 14.80
C ASP A 232 22.56 -1.97 14.22
N ASP A 233 21.97 -2.25 13.05
CA ASP A 233 21.02 -1.38 12.33
C ASP A 233 19.92 -0.83 13.22
N ILE A 234 19.43 -1.63 14.15
CA ILE A 234 18.36 -1.25 15.08
C ILE A 234 18.77 -0.14 16.06
N VAL A 235 20.07 -0.05 16.37
CA VAL A 235 20.61 0.94 17.31
C VAL A 235 21.00 2.21 16.56
N GLY A 236 21.52 2.08 15.34
CA GLY A 236 21.93 3.20 14.49
C GLY A 236 20.76 4.03 13.96
N ALA A 237 19.53 3.57 14.11
CA ALA A 237 18.33 4.34 13.77
C ALA A 237 18.05 5.51 14.74
N GLU A 238 18.70 5.54 15.90
CA GLU A 238 18.66 6.67 16.83
C GLU A 238 19.91 7.56 16.61
N ASP A 239 19.73 8.72 15.99
CA ASP A 239 20.72 9.79 15.84
C ASP A 239 21.03 10.41 17.22
N ASP A 240 21.72 9.66 18.11
CA ASP A 240 22.12 10.15 19.41
C ASP A 240 23.66 10.39 19.46
N ASP A 241 24.08 11.65 19.49
CA ASP A 241 25.44 12.09 19.69
C ASP A 241 26.13 11.39 20.88
N LYS A 242 25.36 10.97 21.90
CA LYS A 242 25.86 10.23 23.04
C LYS A 242 26.27 8.81 22.68
N LEU A 243 25.51 8.18 21.79
CA LEU A 243 25.79 6.83 21.29
C LEU A 243 27.11 6.83 20.49
N GLN A 244 27.26 7.79 19.58
CA GLN A 244 28.49 7.94 18.77
C GLN A 244 29.72 8.08 19.63
N ARG A 245 29.69 8.82 20.76
CA ARG A 245 30.78 8.95 21.68
C ARG A 245 31.20 7.63 22.37
N TYR A 246 30.26 6.67 22.51
CA TYR A 246 30.59 5.33 23.01
C TYR A 246 31.24 4.47 21.91
N ILE A 247 30.74 4.55 20.68
CA ILE A 247 31.29 3.84 19.52
C ILE A 247 32.70 4.32 19.23
N ASP A 248 32.94 5.63 19.13
CA ASP A 248 34.24 6.25 18.88
C ASP A 248 35.25 6.01 19.99
N GLY A 249 34.89 5.41 21.11
CA GLY A 249 35.81 5.17 22.21
C GLY A 249 36.07 6.37 23.11
N LYS A 250 35.49 7.54 22.82
CA LYS A 250 35.62 8.75 23.65
C LYS A 250 35.04 8.56 25.05
N LYS A 251 34.15 7.60 25.24
CA LYS A 251 33.58 7.26 26.53
C LYS A 251 33.51 5.73 26.72
N ARG A 252 33.88 5.26 27.92
CA ARG A 252 33.76 3.83 28.25
C ARG A 252 32.32 3.42 28.51
N ILE A 253 31.93 2.25 28.00
CA ILE A 253 30.61 1.65 28.19
C ILE A 253 30.74 0.19 28.63
N GLY A 254 29.98 -0.21 29.64
CA GLY A 254 29.94 -1.59 30.11
C GLY A 254 28.86 -2.44 29.41
N LYS A 255 29.08 -3.75 29.29
CA LYS A 255 28.17 -4.71 28.63
C LYS A 255 26.73 -4.62 29.12
N ARG A 256 26.50 -4.35 30.42
CA ARG A 256 25.15 -4.18 30.99
C ARG A 256 24.39 -2.97 30.37
N LYS A 257 25.14 -1.89 30.10
CA LYS A 257 24.57 -0.67 29.53
C LYS A 257 24.26 -0.88 28.03
N ILE A 258 25.15 -1.56 27.29
CA ILE A 258 24.93 -1.95 25.89
C ILE A 258 23.65 -2.77 25.80
N LYS A 259 23.53 -3.82 26.63
CA LYS A 259 22.31 -4.64 26.70
C LYS A 259 21.04 -3.82 26.91
N ARG A 260 21.09 -2.81 27.82
CA ARG A 260 19.91 -1.97 28.11
C ARG A 260 19.53 -1.14 26.90
N ILE A 261 20.51 -0.48 26.25
CA ILE A 261 20.28 0.34 25.04
C ILE A 261 19.67 -0.51 23.94
N VAL A 262 20.30 -1.60 23.57
CA VAL A 262 19.84 -2.46 22.48
C VAL A 262 18.44 -3.02 22.73
N ASN A 263 18.14 -3.47 23.96
CA ASN A 263 16.81 -3.97 24.30
C ASN A 263 15.74 -2.85 24.25
N GLN A 264 16.12 -1.62 24.62
CA GLN A 264 15.22 -0.47 24.50
C GLN A 264 14.92 -0.15 23.04
N CYS A 265 15.96 -0.11 22.17
CA CYS A 265 15.77 0.09 20.74
C CYS A 265 14.87 -0.99 20.11
N GLN A 266 15.06 -2.27 20.48
CA GLN A 266 14.19 -3.35 20.01
C GLN A 266 12.74 -3.16 20.46
N LYS A 267 12.52 -2.73 21.70
CA LYS A 267 11.17 -2.45 22.20
C LYS A 267 10.50 -1.32 21.41
N LEU A 268 11.22 -0.21 21.21
CA LEU A 268 10.73 0.92 20.42
C LEU A 268 10.44 0.54 18.97
N SER A 269 11.28 -0.29 18.36
CA SER A 269 11.04 -0.82 17.01
C SER A 269 9.75 -1.63 16.93
N VAL A 270 9.52 -2.54 17.89
CA VAL A 270 8.28 -3.33 17.94
C VAL A 270 7.04 -2.45 18.14
N GLU A 271 7.11 -1.45 19.04
CA GLU A 271 6.02 -0.50 19.28
C GLU A 271 5.74 0.36 18.03
N SER A 272 6.80 0.79 17.32
CA SER A 272 6.67 1.53 16.06
C SER A 272 6.03 0.69 14.95
N GLU A 273 6.45 -0.58 14.80
CA GLU A 273 5.84 -1.51 13.85
C GLU A 273 4.35 -1.75 14.15
N GLU A 274 3.98 -1.92 15.42
CA GLU A 274 2.59 -2.08 15.84
C GLU A 274 1.77 -0.83 15.54
N MET A 275 2.30 0.35 15.88
CA MET A 275 1.65 1.63 15.59
C MET A 275 1.45 1.83 14.07
N ASN A 276 2.43 1.47 13.25
CA ASN A 276 2.32 1.56 11.80
C ASN A 276 1.25 0.62 11.24
N ARG A 277 1.13 -0.61 11.79
CA ARG A 277 0.05 -1.53 11.41
C ARG A 277 -1.33 -0.99 11.82
N LYS A 278 -1.48 -0.42 13.03
CA LYS A 278 -2.72 0.22 13.49
C LYS A 278 -3.11 1.41 12.61
N LYS A 279 -2.15 2.28 12.29
CA LYS A 279 -2.38 3.42 11.37
C LYS A 279 -2.81 2.94 9.98
N SER A 280 -2.12 1.95 9.42
CA SER A 280 -2.46 1.39 8.11
C SER A 280 -3.90 0.85 8.09
N LEU A 281 -4.31 0.14 9.14
CA LEU A 281 -5.68 -0.34 9.29
C LEU A 281 -6.70 0.80 9.37
N GLN A 282 -6.39 1.86 10.14
CA GLN A 282 -7.29 3.03 10.27
C GLN A 282 -7.52 3.73 8.93
N TYR A 283 -6.46 3.90 8.10
CA TYR A 283 -6.58 4.43 6.75
C TYR A 283 -7.44 3.53 5.86
N ASP A 284 -7.21 2.21 5.92
CA ASP A 284 -7.95 1.26 5.09
C ASP A 284 -9.43 1.11 5.51
N GLN A 285 -9.77 1.31 6.80
CA GLN A 285 -11.15 1.32 7.27
C GLN A 285 -11.99 2.45 6.65
N VAL A 286 -11.40 3.62 6.37
CA VAL A 286 -12.08 4.71 5.66
C VAL A 286 -12.35 4.28 4.23
N LEU A 287 -11.33 3.75 3.54
CA LEU A 287 -11.46 3.24 2.17
C LEU A 287 -12.45 2.07 2.09
N GLN A 288 -12.46 1.18 3.09
CA GLN A 288 -13.35 0.02 3.14
C GLN A 288 -14.83 0.44 3.14
N ARG A 289 -15.21 1.44 3.94
CA ARG A 289 -16.60 1.93 3.99
C ARG A 289 -17.04 2.49 2.63
N GLN A 290 -16.18 3.25 1.97
CA GLN A 290 -16.46 3.80 0.64
C GLN A 290 -16.53 2.68 -0.42
N ARG A 291 -15.65 1.70 -0.33
CA ARG A 291 -15.65 0.51 -1.21
C ARG A 291 -16.95 -0.27 -1.10
N ASP A 292 -17.43 -0.52 0.11
CA ASP A 292 -18.65 -1.29 0.32
C ASP A 292 -19.87 -0.64 -0.35
N LEU A 293 -19.95 0.70 -0.31
CA LEU A 293 -21.03 1.46 -0.99
C LEU A 293 -20.93 1.34 -2.52
N ILE A 294 -19.74 1.59 -3.07
CA ILE A 294 -19.49 1.52 -4.52
C ILE A 294 -19.68 0.08 -5.03
N TYR A 295 -19.13 -0.91 -4.33
CA TYR A 295 -19.21 -2.30 -4.76
C TYR A 295 -20.61 -2.90 -4.63
N ALA A 296 -21.43 -2.43 -3.68
CA ALA A 296 -22.84 -2.80 -3.62
C ALA A 296 -23.60 -2.37 -4.88
N THR A 297 -23.34 -1.16 -5.38
CA THR A 297 -23.91 -0.65 -6.63
C THR A 297 -23.35 -1.42 -7.83
N ARG A 298 -22.04 -1.58 -7.89
CA ARG A 298 -21.34 -2.32 -8.95
C ARG A 298 -21.84 -3.75 -9.07
N LYS A 299 -22.02 -4.45 -7.94
CA LYS A 299 -22.51 -5.83 -7.93
C LYS A 299 -23.92 -5.94 -8.51
N LYS A 300 -24.83 -5.05 -8.14
CA LYS A 300 -26.19 -5.04 -8.71
C LYS A 300 -26.16 -4.92 -10.23
N LEU A 301 -25.31 -4.05 -10.78
CA LEU A 301 -25.15 -3.87 -12.22
C LEU A 301 -24.56 -5.12 -12.89
N LEU A 302 -23.58 -5.76 -12.27
CA LEU A 302 -22.99 -7.01 -12.78
C LEU A 302 -23.95 -8.20 -12.74
N ASP A 303 -24.79 -8.28 -11.71
CA ASP A 303 -25.82 -9.32 -11.57
C ASP A 303 -27.00 -9.11 -12.55
N GLY A 304 -26.94 -8.13 -13.44
CA GLY A 304 -27.90 -7.91 -14.53
C GLY A 304 -29.07 -6.99 -14.17
N ALA A 305 -28.96 -6.23 -13.04
CA ALA A 305 -30.00 -5.26 -12.73
C ALA A 305 -30.13 -4.20 -13.84
N SER A 306 -31.33 -4.03 -14.39
CA SER A 306 -31.59 -2.93 -15.32
C SER A 306 -31.55 -1.59 -14.61
N VAL A 307 -31.06 -0.57 -15.30
CA VAL A 307 -31.11 0.80 -14.81
C VAL A 307 -32.35 1.45 -15.36
N GLU A 308 -33.35 1.62 -14.48
CA GLU A 308 -34.60 2.23 -14.84
C GLU A 308 -34.43 3.61 -15.45
N GLN A 309 -35.12 3.91 -16.53
CA GLN A 309 -35.04 5.19 -17.22
C GLN A 309 -35.38 6.37 -16.28
N GLU A 310 -36.28 6.15 -15.33
CA GLU A 310 -36.65 7.14 -14.32
C GLU A 310 -35.47 7.56 -13.46
N LYS A 311 -34.62 6.62 -13.09
CA LYS A 311 -33.34 6.92 -12.32
C LYS A 311 -32.36 7.71 -13.17
N ILE A 312 -32.24 7.42 -14.45
CA ILE A 312 -31.35 8.19 -15.34
C ILE A 312 -31.84 9.64 -15.43
N VAL A 313 -33.18 9.82 -15.58
CA VAL A 313 -33.79 11.14 -15.61
C VAL A 313 -33.63 11.88 -14.28
N GLU A 314 -33.75 11.19 -13.14
CA GLU A 314 -33.50 11.75 -11.80
C GLU A 314 -32.07 12.22 -11.64
N ILE A 315 -31.09 11.40 -12.04
CA ILE A 315 -29.66 11.77 -12.04
C ILE A 315 -29.43 13.00 -12.92
N ALA A 316 -30.02 13.03 -14.14
CA ALA A 316 -29.88 14.17 -15.04
C ALA A 316 -30.48 15.45 -14.43
N LYS A 317 -31.65 15.36 -13.79
CA LYS A 317 -32.26 16.48 -13.07
C LYS A 317 -31.37 17.01 -11.95
N GLY A 318 -30.76 16.11 -11.17
CA GLY A 318 -29.82 16.47 -10.12
C GLY A 318 -28.62 17.23 -10.68
N ASN A 319 -27.96 16.69 -11.71
CA ASN A 319 -26.79 17.33 -12.35
C ASN A 319 -27.12 18.71 -12.94
N ILE A 320 -28.29 18.83 -13.58
CA ILE A 320 -28.75 20.11 -14.13
C ILE A 320 -29.07 21.10 -13.03
N SER A 321 -29.71 20.66 -11.95
CA SER A 321 -30.01 21.51 -10.79
C SER A 321 -28.72 22.07 -10.16
N ASP A 322 -27.71 21.22 -9.98
CA ASP A 322 -26.41 21.65 -9.45
C ASP A 322 -25.73 22.67 -10.37
N PHE A 323 -25.77 22.47 -11.69
CA PHE A 323 -25.25 23.41 -12.66
C PHE A 323 -25.98 24.74 -12.61
N VAL A 324 -27.32 24.74 -12.60
CA VAL A 324 -28.16 25.92 -12.59
C VAL A 324 -28.03 26.71 -11.28
N ASN A 325 -27.94 26.03 -10.13
CA ASN A 325 -27.69 26.67 -8.83
C ASN A 325 -26.34 27.38 -8.79
N HIS A 326 -25.30 26.77 -9.38
CA HIS A 326 -24.01 27.43 -9.51
C HIS A 326 -24.08 28.68 -10.42
N PHE A 327 -24.89 28.63 -11.47
CA PHE A 327 -25.17 29.71 -12.37
C PHE A 327 -25.86 30.89 -11.68
N ASP A 328 -26.86 30.61 -10.82
CA ASP A 328 -27.59 31.64 -10.04
C ASP A 328 -26.71 32.29 -8.97
N CYS A 329 -25.81 31.53 -8.34
CA CYS A 329 -24.82 32.07 -7.41
C CYS A 329 -23.91 33.10 -8.07
N ILE A 330 -23.48 32.87 -9.31
CA ILE A 330 -22.65 33.81 -10.08
C ILE A 330 -23.47 35.09 -10.42
N GLN A 331 -24.75 34.93 -10.77
CA GLN A 331 -25.62 36.11 -11.02
C GLN A 331 -25.87 36.93 -9.77
N SER A 332 -26.07 36.30 -8.61
CA SER A 332 -26.36 36.98 -7.34
C SER A 332 -25.14 37.75 -6.82
N ASN A 333 -23.94 37.19 -6.91
CA ASN A 333 -22.72 37.85 -6.50
C ASN A 333 -22.39 39.08 -7.34
N ASN A 334 -22.74 39.07 -8.63
CA ASN A 334 -22.61 40.25 -9.49
C ASN A 334 -23.62 41.36 -9.15
N LYS A 335 -24.78 41.04 -8.49
CA LYS A 335 -25.75 42.04 -8.04
C LYS A 335 -25.32 42.73 -6.74
N HIS A 336 -24.57 42.07 -5.84
CA HIS A 336 -24.12 42.62 -4.58
C HIS A 336 -22.88 43.52 -4.68
N GLY A 337 -22.06 43.37 -5.76
CA GLY A 337 -20.93 44.26 -6.07
C GLY A 337 -21.31 45.66 -6.57
N ARG A 338 -22.59 45.93 -6.84
CA ARG A 338 -23.10 47.17 -7.47
C ARG A 338 -23.58 48.24 -6.48
N ARG A 339 -22.90 48.49 -5.37
CA ARG A 339 -23.07 49.75 -4.61
C ARG A 339 -21.86 50.64 -4.82
N ARG A 340 -22.00 51.56 -5.75
CA ARG A 340 -21.26 52.78 -6.14
C ARG A 340 -20.60 52.71 -7.49
N GLY A 341 -21.18 53.45 -8.46
CA GLY A 341 -20.49 53.95 -9.65
C GLY A 341 -21.20 53.60 -10.95
N ARG A 342 -21.80 54.64 -11.59
CA ARG A 342 -22.25 54.62 -12.97
C ARG A 342 -21.20 54.03 -13.91
N LYS A 343 -21.45 52.85 -14.51
CA LYS A 343 -20.83 52.42 -15.77
C LYS A 343 -21.81 51.56 -16.57
N LYS A 344 -22.13 52.08 -17.68
CA LYS A 344 -22.61 51.76 -18.99
C LYS A 344 -22.95 50.28 -19.35
N ASP A 345 -23.89 50.18 -20.29
CA ASP A 345 -24.51 49.03 -20.98
C ASP A 345 -23.55 47.96 -21.57
N ASN A 346 -22.25 48.21 -21.60
CA ASN A 346 -21.23 47.25 -22.04
C ASN A 346 -21.09 46.04 -21.07
N ASP A 347 -21.37 46.20 -19.77
CA ASP A 347 -21.21 45.12 -18.76
C ASP A 347 -22.32 44.08 -18.87
N LYS A 348 -23.49 44.43 -19.40
CA LYS A 348 -24.59 43.48 -19.59
C LYS A 348 -24.28 42.50 -20.74
N ASN A 349 -23.73 42.97 -21.83
CA ASN A 349 -23.38 42.16 -23.00
C ASN A 349 -22.24 41.16 -22.67
N THR A 350 -21.24 41.60 -21.90
CA THR A 350 -20.10 40.74 -21.48
C THR A 350 -20.53 39.60 -20.60
N ASN A 351 -21.40 39.85 -19.60
CA ASN A 351 -21.92 38.83 -18.70
C ASN A 351 -22.80 37.79 -19.45
N THR A 352 -23.63 38.28 -20.39
CA THR A 352 -24.51 37.38 -21.16
C THR A 352 -23.73 36.49 -22.11
N GLN A 353 -22.67 36.98 -22.74
CA GLN A 353 -21.77 36.18 -23.58
C GLN A 353 -21.03 35.12 -22.74
N GLN A 354 -20.63 35.44 -21.51
CA GLN A 354 -19.97 34.53 -20.61
C GLN A 354 -20.90 33.39 -20.17
N TYR A 355 -22.17 33.69 -19.86
CA TYR A 355 -23.17 32.69 -19.50
C TYR A 355 -23.53 31.77 -20.67
N THR A 356 -23.68 32.34 -21.87
CA THR A 356 -23.90 31.53 -23.08
C THR A 356 -22.74 30.58 -23.34
N SER A 357 -21.52 31.04 -23.14
CA SER A 357 -20.31 30.23 -23.30
C SER A 357 -20.27 29.08 -22.28
N MET A 358 -20.62 29.35 -21.02
CA MET A 358 -20.67 28.32 -19.97
C MET A 358 -21.76 27.26 -20.25
N LEU A 359 -22.95 27.70 -20.68
CA LEU A 359 -24.05 26.80 -21.02
C LEU A 359 -23.70 25.94 -22.24
N ASN A 360 -23.15 26.55 -23.28
CA ASN A 360 -22.72 25.83 -24.47
C ASN A 360 -21.65 24.79 -24.14
N ARG A 361 -20.71 25.15 -23.29
CA ARG A 361 -19.67 24.22 -22.83
C ARG A 361 -20.27 23.07 -22.03
N TYR A 362 -21.21 23.34 -21.11
CA TYR A 362 -21.91 22.28 -20.36
C TYR A 362 -22.63 21.29 -21.26
N ILE A 363 -23.32 21.81 -22.31
CA ILE A 363 -24.03 20.99 -23.31
C ILE A 363 -23.03 20.12 -24.07
N LEU A 364 -21.94 20.72 -24.58
CA LEU A 364 -20.93 20.00 -25.37
C LEU A 364 -20.21 18.92 -24.54
N ASP A 365 -19.93 19.24 -23.29
CA ASP A 365 -19.19 18.33 -22.39
C ASP A 365 -20.07 17.18 -21.83
N ASN A 366 -21.40 17.39 -21.72
CA ASN A 366 -22.25 16.45 -20.97
C ASN A 366 -23.50 15.93 -21.72
N ILE A 367 -23.98 16.63 -22.76
CA ILE A 367 -25.31 16.31 -23.33
C ILE A 367 -25.24 16.01 -24.83
N SER A 368 -24.56 16.82 -25.63
CA SER A 368 -24.57 16.69 -27.07
C SER A 368 -23.37 17.38 -27.73
N TYR A 369 -22.72 16.72 -28.69
CA TYR A 369 -21.66 17.31 -29.51
C TYR A 369 -22.17 18.38 -30.51
N LYS A 370 -23.49 18.61 -30.59
CA LYS A 370 -24.11 19.62 -31.46
C LYS A 370 -24.79 20.68 -30.64
N LEU A 371 -24.47 21.93 -30.94
CA LEU A 371 -25.18 23.10 -30.43
C LEU A 371 -26.27 23.46 -31.44
N ASP A 372 -27.51 23.62 -30.99
CA ASP A 372 -28.54 24.17 -31.82
C ASP A 372 -28.48 25.71 -31.82
N ALA A 373 -28.64 26.31 -32.99
CA ALA A 373 -28.63 27.76 -33.16
C ALA A 373 -29.84 28.52 -32.54
N GLY A 374 -30.65 27.81 -31.77
CA GLY A 374 -31.95 28.27 -31.29
C GLY A 374 -32.02 28.85 -29.88
N LEU A 375 -30.92 28.93 -29.12
CA LEU A 375 -30.94 29.59 -27.81
C LEU A 375 -30.94 31.10 -27.99
N THR A 376 -32.07 31.71 -27.73
CA THR A 376 -32.17 33.18 -27.70
C THR A 376 -31.83 33.71 -26.30
N LEU A 377 -31.35 34.92 -26.21
CA LEU A 377 -31.10 35.64 -24.96
C LEU A 377 -32.33 35.72 -24.05
N SER A 378 -33.54 35.62 -24.63
CA SER A 378 -34.82 35.57 -23.91
C SER A 378 -35.02 34.25 -23.16
N ASP A 379 -34.45 33.16 -23.62
CA ASP A 379 -34.62 31.82 -23.03
C ASP A 379 -33.73 31.61 -21.79
N MET A 380 -32.77 32.49 -21.57
CA MET A 380 -31.81 32.44 -20.44
C MET A 380 -32.24 33.33 -19.25
N GLN A 381 -33.46 33.82 -19.22
CA GLN A 381 -33.91 34.81 -18.23
C GLN A 381 -34.15 34.21 -16.82
N SER A 382 -34.38 32.91 -16.70
CA SER A 382 -34.59 32.25 -15.42
C SER A 382 -33.89 30.89 -15.33
N ALA A 383 -33.54 30.50 -14.10
CA ALA A 383 -33.00 29.19 -13.78
C ALA A 383 -33.92 28.03 -14.25
N ALA A 384 -35.23 28.23 -14.14
CA ALA A 384 -36.24 27.25 -14.54
C ALA A 384 -36.23 27.02 -16.06
N THR A 385 -36.20 28.09 -16.88
CA THR A 385 -36.16 27.95 -18.35
C THR A 385 -34.88 27.27 -18.86
N VAL A 386 -33.74 27.53 -18.25
CA VAL A 386 -32.48 26.83 -18.56
C VAL A 386 -32.58 25.36 -18.17
N SER A 387 -33.13 25.04 -17.01
CA SER A 387 -33.31 23.66 -16.55
C SER A 387 -34.23 22.89 -17.49
N ASP A 388 -35.37 23.46 -17.87
CA ASP A 388 -36.36 22.82 -18.78
C ASP A 388 -35.75 22.59 -20.17
N TYR A 389 -34.98 23.56 -20.69
CA TYR A 389 -34.27 23.40 -21.95
C TYR A 389 -33.23 22.27 -21.88
N LEU A 390 -32.41 22.23 -20.86
CA LEU A 390 -31.40 21.18 -20.69
C LEU A 390 -32.06 19.80 -20.55
N MET A 391 -33.17 19.70 -19.79
CA MET A 391 -33.94 18.46 -19.67
C MET A 391 -34.52 17.99 -20.99
N LEU A 392 -35.06 18.90 -21.78
CA LEU A 392 -35.54 18.58 -23.13
C LEU A 392 -34.42 17.99 -24.00
N ARG A 393 -33.21 18.56 -23.91
CA ARG A 393 -32.04 18.05 -24.66
C ARG A 393 -31.63 16.64 -24.18
N VAL A 394 -31.69 16.39 -22.87
CA VAL A 394 -31.43 15.04 -22.31
C VAL A 394 -32.44 14.03 -22.86
N TYR A 395 -33.74 14.34 -22.82
CA TYR A 395 -34.80 13.44 -23.38
C TYR A 395 -34.55 13.17 -24.87
N GLN A 396 -34.25 14.18 -25.67
CA GLN A 396 -33.95 14.01 -27.09
C GLN A 396 -32.70 13.15 -27.31
N GLY A 397 -31.71 13.28 -26.45
CA GLY A 397 -30.47 12.48 -26.48
C GLY A 397 -30.75 11.00 -26.17
N LEU A 398 -31.53 10.72 -25.13
CA LEU A 398 -31.95 9.36 -24.75
C LEU A 398 -32.76 8.67 -25.85
N SER A 399 -33.76 9.37 -26.42
CA SER A 399 -34.56 8.85 -27.53
C SER A 399 -33.70 8.54 -28.75
N ARG A 400 -32.77 9.45 -29.11
CA ARG A 400 -31.85 9.24 -30.22
C ARG A 400 -30.94 8.02 -30.03
N GLN A 401 -30.41 7.79 -28.82
CA GLN A 401 -29.58 6.61 -28.55
C GLN A 401 -30.40 5.31 -28.63
N ARG A 402 -31.64 5.32 -28.11
CA ARG A 402 -32.55 4.18 -28.18
C ARG A 402 -32.93 3.85 -29.63
N GLU A 403 -33.28 4.86 -30.44
CA GLU A 403 -33.55 4.69 -31.87
C GLU A 403 -32.36 4.18 -32.66
N ARG A 404 -31.15 4.67 -32.31
CA ARG A 404 -29.93 4.28 -32.98
C ARG A 404 -29.53 2.82 -32.72
N ILE A 405 -29.77 2.32 -31.52
CA ILE A 405 -29.49 0.93 -31.15
C ILE A 405 -30.62 0.03 -31.73
N GLY A 406 -31.86 0.48 -31.69
CA GLY A 406 -33.01 -0.17 -32.32
C GLY A 406 -33.48 -1.46 -31.66
N ASP A 407 -32.74 -1.98 -30.67
CA ASP A 407 -33.08 -3.16 -29.88
C ASP A 407 -33.11 -2.80 -28.39
N GLU A 408 -34.19 -3.14 -27.70
CA GLU A 408 -34.40 -2.74 -26.32
C GLU A 408 -33.46 -3.45 -25.36
N GLU A 409 -33.20 -4.73 -25.56
CA GLU A 409 -32.30 -5.51 -24.72
C GLU A 409 -30.85 -5.00 -24.86
N ALA A 410 -30.43 -4.71 -26.07
CA ALA A 410 -29.12 -4.10 -26.35
C ALA A 410 -29.00 -2.68 -25.76
N TYR A 411 -30.12 -1.91 -25.77
CA TYR A 411 -30.11 -0.59 -25.12
C TYR A 411 -29.97 -0.69 -23.60
N GLU A 412 -30.68 -1.60 -22.94
CA GLU A 412 -30.54 -1.83 -21.51
C GLU A 412 -29.11 -2.30 -21.15
N GLN A 413 -28.53 -3.20 -21.95
CA GLN A 413 -27.14 -3.62 -21.78
C GLN A 413 -26.18 -2.44 -21.91
N PHE A 414 -26.34 -1.60 -22.94
CA PHE A 414 -25.53 -0.39 -23.12
C PHE A 414 -25.59 0.55 -21.93
N VAL A 415 -26.80 0.85 -21.43
CA VAL A 415 -27.00 1.74 -20.28
C VAL A 415 -26.32 1.18 -19.03
N ARG A 416 -26.44 -0.13 -18.82
CA ARG A 416 -25.78 -0.83 -17.70
C ARG A 416 -24.26 -0.75 -17.81
N GLU A 417 -23.68 -1.02 -18.98
CA GLU A 417 -22.24 -0.94 -19.23
C GLU A 417 -21.71 0.50 -19.09
N ALA A 418 -22.44 1.50 -19.61
CA ALA A 418 -22.11 2.92 -19.49
C ALA A 418 -22.10 3.38 -18.02
N THR A 419 -23.07 2.90 -17.25
CA THR A 419 -23.16 3.17 -15.80
C THR A 419 -22.03 2.49 -15.05
N LEU A 420 -21.74 1.22 -15.34
CA LEU A 420 -20.66 0.46 -14.73
C LEU A 420 -19.30 1.13 -14.98
N LYS A 421 -19.06 1.55 -16.23
CA LYS A 421 -17.83 2.27 -16.58
C LYS A 421 -17.66 3.56 -15.78
N ALA A 422 -18.71 4.36 -15.66
CA ALA A 422 -18.65 5.61 -14.88
C ALA A 422 -18.34 5.34 -13.39
N VAL A 423 -18.89 4.28 -12.81
CA VAL A 423 -18.64 3.86 -11.43
C VAL A 423 -17.20 3.38 -11.27
N ASP A 424 -16.69 2.57 -12.19
CA ASP A 424 -15.33 2.01 -12.13
C ASP A 424 -14.28 3.09 -12.33
N ASP A 425 -14.45 3.99 -13.30
CA ASP A 425 -13.52 5.11 -13.53
C ASP A 425 -13.47 6.04 -12.31
N GLY A 426 -14.62 6.44 -11.77
CA GLY A 426 -14.65 7.30 -10.58
C GLY A 426 -14.04 6.63 -9.34
N TRP A 427 -14.21 5.32 -9.19
CA TRP A 427 -13.57 4.58 -8.10
C TRP A 427 -12.05 4.54 -8.22
N VAL A 428 -11.51 4.31 -9.41
CA VAL A 428 -10.07 4.29 -9.65
C VAL A 428 -9.44 5.67 -9.37
N GLU A 429 -10.09 6.75 -9.80
CA GLU A 429 -9.65 8.11 -9.51
C GLU A 429 -9.66 8.43 -8.02
N LEU A 430 -10.71 8.01 -7.31
CA LEU A 430 -10.81 8.20 -5.86
C LEU A 430 -9.70 7.45 -5.10
N ILE A 431 -9.40 6.19 -5.47
CA ILE A 431 -8.32 5.43 -4.84
C ILE A 431 -6.98 6.15 -4.99
N ASP A 432 -6.68 6.60 -6.21
CA ASP A 432 -5.44 7.31 -6.52
C ASP A 432 -5.32 8.60 -5.70
N TYR A 433 -6.40 9.39 -5.64
CA TYR A 433 -6.46 10.58 -4.81
C TYR A 433 -6.23 10.28 -3.32
N LEU A 434 -6.90 9.25 -2.77
CA LEU A 434 -6.77 8.88 -1.37
C LEU A 434 -5.37 8.35 -1.02
N GLU A 435 -4.69 7.69 -1.94
CA GLU A 435 -3.28 7.32 -1.75
C GLU A 435 -2.39 8.56 -1.67
N GLN A 436 -2.59 9.53 -2.54
CA GLN A 436 -1.84 10.80 -2.50
C GLN A 436 -2.16 11.62 -1.24
N LEU A 437 -3.42 11.64 -0.81
CA LEU A 437 -3.87 12.32 0.39
C LEU A 437 -3.17 11.81 1.66
N LYS A 438 -2.92 10.49 1.77
CA LYS A 438 -2.17 9.90 2.91
C LYS A 438 -0.81 10.57 3.09
N TYR A 439 -0.09 10.79 1.99
CA TYR A 439 1.22 11.45 2.03
C TYR A 439 1.11 12.94 2.33
N ALA A 440 0.13 13.62 1.74
CA ALA A 440 -0.08 15.06 1.95
C ALA A 440 -0.42 15.39 3.41
N VAL A 441 -1.32 14.61 4.02
CA VAL A 441 -1.75 14.80 5.41
C VAL A 441 -0.63 14.41 6.39
N ALA A 442 0.16 13.37 6.10
CA ALA A 442 1.30 12.98 6.91
C ALA A 442 2.35 14.12 7.01
N GLY A 443 2.56 14.88 5.94
CA GLY A 443 3.43 16.07 5.94
C GLY A 443 2.92 17.22 6.81
N ARG A 444 1.61 17.28 7.11
CA ARG A 444 1.00 18.34 7.97
C ARG A 444 1.05 18.01 9.46
N ALA A 445 1.54 16.85 9.86
CA ALA A 445 1.62 16.40 11.26
C ALA A 445 2.40 17.34 12.18
N SER A 446 3.32 18.16 11.62
CA SER A 446 4.09 19.16 12.36
C SER A 446 3.26 20.33 12.95
N ALA A 447 2.00 20.48 12.54
CA ALA A 447 1.11 21.57 12.98
C ALA A 447 0.19 21.22 14.17
N GLN A 448 0.50 20.20 14.97
CA GLN A 448 -0.29 19.72 16.12
C GLN A 448 -1.74 19.30 15.79
N ARG A 449 -2.06 19.02 14.53
CA ARG A 449 -3.38 18.57 14.12
C ARG A 449 -3.48 17.05 14.15
N ASN A 450 -4.68 16.53 14.40
CA ASN A 450 -4.92 15.11 14.32
C ASN A 450 -4.98 14.67 12.85
N VAL A 451 -3.87 14.14 12.37
CA VAL A 451 -3.66 13.68 10.98
C VAL A 451 -4.78 12.75 10.49
N MET A 452 -5.25 11.84 11.36
CA MET A 452 -6.30 10.89 10.99
C MET A 452 -7.66 11.58 10.81
N PHE A 453 -7.97 12.57 11.65
CA PHE A 453 -9.21 13.32 11.54
C PHE A 453 -9.25 14.18 10.26
N GLU A 454 -8.14 14.84 9.92
CA GLU A 454 -8.03 15.57 8.65
C GLU A 454 -8.20 14.64 7.45
N TYR A 455 -7.52 13.47 7.47
CA TYR A 455 -7.67 12.47 6.42
C TYR A 455 -9.13 12.00 6.27
N GLN A 456 -9.82 11.71 7.37
CA GLN A 456 -11.22 11.26 7.34
C GLN A 456 -12.15 12.31 6.74
N ASN A 457 -11.97 13.57 7.09
CA ASN A 457 -12.79 14.67 6.56
C ASN A 457 -12.53 14.90 5.07
N GLU A 458 -11.26 15.05 4.66
CA GLU A 458 -10.91 15.24 3.25
C GLU A 458 -11.30 14.04 2.39
N ALA A 459 -11.16 12.81 2.91
CA ALA A 459 -11.60 11.60 2.23
C ALA A 459 -13.12 11.51 2.07
N PHE A 460 -13.88 12.00 3.05
CA PHE A 460 -15.33 12.06 2.96
C PHE A 460 -15.80 13.10 1.93
N GLU A 461 -15.22 14.31 1.95
CA GLU A 461 -15.51 15.33 0.95
C GLU A 461 -15.18 14.85 -0.47
N SER A 462 -14.00 14.25 -0.66
CA SER A 462 -13.61 13.68 -1.94
C SER A 462 -14.55 12.57 -2.42
N PHE A 463 -15.07 11.75 -1.51
CA PHE A 463 -16.06 10.73 -1.86
C PHE A 463 -17.37 11.35 -2.36
N LEU A 464 -17.86 12.39 -1.72
CA LEU A 464 -19.06 13.12 -2.17
C LEU A 464 -18.85 13.77 -3.54
N ASP A 465 -17.68 14.33 -3.79
CA ASP A 465 -17.35 14.91 -5.09
C ASP A 465 -17.23 13.82 -6.17
N THR A 466 -16.67 12.66 -5.83
CA THR A 466 -16.62 11.50 -6.73
C THR A 466 -18.04 10.99 -7.05
N GLU A 467 -18.94 10.93 -6.08
CA GLU A 467 -20.33 10.53 -6.30
C GLU A 467 -21.02 11.47 -7.30
N LYS A 468 -20.79 12.78 -7.18
CA LYS A 468 -21.30 13.77 -8.16
C LYS A 468 -20.68 13.56 -9.53
N ALA A 469 -19.37 13.39 -9.60
CA ALA A 469 -18.66 13.14 -10.86
C ALA A 469 -19.16 11.87 -11.56
N VAL A 470 -19.36 10.77 -10.81
CA VAL A 470 -19.94 9.53 -11.34
C VAL A 470 -21.32 9.76 -11.91
N LYS A 471 -22.21 10.50 -11.22
CA LYS A 471 -23.54 10.86 -11.73
C LYS A 471 -23.46 11.67 -13.03
N CYS A 472 -22.52 12.62 -13.13
CA CYS A 472 -22.28 13.36 -14.36
C CYS A 472 -21.78 12.44 -15.48
N ASN A 473 -20.82 11.58 -15.19
CA ASN A 473 -20.23 10.66 -16.16
C ASN A 473 -21.24 9.59 -16.65
N ILE A 474 -22.18 9.15 -15.81
CA ILE A 474 -23.27 8.26 -16.25
C ILE A 474 -24.06 8.92 -17.40
N ILE A 475 -24.53 10.14 -17.19
CA ILE A 475 -25.32 10.88 -18.20
C ILE A 475 -24.46 11.14 -19.44
N ARG A 476 -23.22 11.58 -19.25
CA ARG A 476 -22.26 11.82 -20.32
C ARG A 476 -22.00 10.56 -21.16
N ASN A 477 -21.72 9.43 -20.52
CA ASN A 477 -21.48 8.16 -21.20
C ASN A 477 -22.71 7.70 -21.99
N ILE A 478 -23.91 7.84 -21.44
CA ILE A 478 -25.16 7.43 -22.14
C ILE A 478 -25.43 8.35 -23.34
N LEU A 479 -25.27 9.66 -23.20
CA LEU A 479 -25.67 10.62 -24.23
C LEU A 479 -24.64 10.82 -25.33
N LEU A 480 -23.34 10.75 -25.00
CA LEU A 480 -22.25 11.11 -25.90
C LEU A 480 -21.53 9.91 -26.53
N SER A 481 -21.76 8.69 -26.06
CA SER A 481 -21.10 7.50 -26.63
C SER A 481 -21.53 7.23 -28.07
N ASP A 482 -20.60 6.77 -28.88
CA ASP A 482 -20.87 6.20 -30.21
C ASP A 482 -21.05 4.69 -30.09
N VAL A 483 -22.28 4.22 -30.33
CA VAL A 483 -22.67 2.82 -30.18
C VAL A 483 -22.92 2.19 -31.52
N LYS A 484 -22.34 1.03 -31.78
CA LYS A 484 -22.55 0.23 -33.01
C LYS A 484 -22.75 -1.23 -32.60
N ILE A 485 -23.67 -1.89 -33.28
CA ILE A 485 -23.83 -3.33 -33.16
C ILE A 485 -22.90 -3.99 -34.19
N GLY A 486 -21.97 -4.80 -33.73
CA GLY A 486 -21.05 -5.56 -34.58
C GLY A 486 -21.79 -6.64 -35.37
N LYS A 487 -21.16 -7.17 -36.42
CA LYS A 487 -21.69 -8.28 -37.21
C LYS A 487 -21.92 -9.57 -36.40
N ASP A 488 -21.28 -9.66 -35.26
CA ASP A 488 -21.38 -10.74 -34.27
C ASP A 488 -22.46 -10.52 -33.21
N GLY A 489 -23.26 -9.46 -33.35
CA GLY A 489 -24.29 -9.07 -32.38
C GLY A 489 -23.79 -8.40 -31.13
N ARG A 490 -22.46 -8.19 -30.97
CA ARG A 490 -21.87 -7.54 -29.80
C ARG A 490 -21.93 -6.02 -29.94
N LEU A 491 -22.18 -5.36 -28.81
CA LEU A 491 -22.10 -3.92 -28.72
C LEU A 491 -20.64 -3.47 -28.77
N GLN A 492 -20.35 -2.53 -29.67
CA GLN A 492 -19.11 -1.80 -29.72
C GLN A 492 -19.39 -0.36 -29.29
N VAL A 493 -18.87 0.04 -28.14
CA VAL A 493 -19.11 1.34 -27.52
C VAL A 493 -17.80 2.12 -27.48
N ILE A 494 -17.83 3.33 -28.03
CA ILE A 494 -16.73 4.31 -27.88
C ILE A 494 -17.24 5.38 -26.91
N TYR A 495 -16.65 5.43 -25.74
CA TYR A 495 -17.00 6.39 -24.70
C TYR A 495 -16.35 7.76 -24.96
N PRO A 496 -16.97 8.87 -24.47
CA PRO A 496 -16.51 10.25 -24.67
C PRO A 496 -15.22 10.58 -23.93
#